data_58766613b3e67d43f92c46a95d6fab92
#
_entry.id   58766613b3e67d43f92c46a95d6fab92
#
_cell.length_a   1.000
_cell.length_b   1.000
_cell.length_c   1.000
_cell.angle_alpha   90.00
_cell.angle_beta   90.00
_cell.angle_gamma   90.00
#
_symmetry.space_group_name_H-M   'P 1'
#
loop_
_entity.id
_entity.type
_entity.pdbx_description
1 polymer ?
#
loop_
_entity_poly.entity_id
_entity_poly.type
_entity_poly.pdbx_seq_one_letter_code
_entity_poly.pdbx_strand_id
1 'polypeptide(L)'
;MFSKKLRVKAVALLLLIAGGCSSSSISLPPDVTTAAEGLAVFCTLYRNIELIDHNTGNADLNQRSWNQHLGLARNLINLAPRQIQGATWDYLHILEVKALQVKQLGWINSSEIPVVTQRALNSQLRPLLTGAASLNAFTNAQC
;
A
#
# COMPACT_ATOMS: atom_id res chain seq x y z
N MET A 1 -28.45 -34.77 -61.07
CA MET A 1 -28.06 -36.05 -60.48
C MET A 1 -27.07 -35.77 -59.37
N PHE A 2 -27.36 -36.28 -58.18
CA PHE A 2 -26.48 -36.31 -56.97
C PHE A 2 -26.17 -35.00 -56.38
N SER A 3 -26.53 -34.63 -55.17
CA SER A 3 -26.56 -35.54 -54.10
C SER A 3 -26.99 -34.97 -52.72
N LYS A 4 -27.75 -35.70 -52.12
CA LYS A 4 -27.99 -35.86 -50.74
C LYS A 4 -26.71 -36.38 -50.07
N LYS A 5 -26.14 -35.66 -49.11
CA LYS A 5 -25.38 -36.19 -47.94
C LYS A 5 -24.51 -35.12 -47.30
N LEU A 6 -25.14 -34.07 -46.79
CA LEU A 6 -24.41 -33.22 -45.83
C LEU A 6 -25.37 -32.58 -44.83
N ARG A 7 -26.20 -33.39 -44.18
CA ARG A 7 -27.16 -32.89 -43.21
C ARG A 7 -27.07 -33.52 -41.81
N VAL A 8 -26.06 -34.30 -41.50
CA VAL A 8 -26.02 -35.03 -40.22
C VAL A 8 -24.84 -34.68 -39.35
N LYS A 9 -23.91 -33.84 -39.79
CA LYS A 9 -22.73 -33.49 -38.96
C LYS A 9 -22.77 -32.13 -38.32
N ALA A 10 -23.81 -31.35 -38.55
CA ALA A 10 -23.89 -30.00 -37.98
C ALA A 10 -24.63 -29.91 -36.63
N VAL A 11 -25.29 -30.97 -36.21
CA VAL A 11 -26.12 -30.96 -34.97
C VAL A 11 -25.34 -31.44 -33.74
N ALA A 12 -24.28 -32.23 -33.97
CA ALA A 12 -23.49 -32.75 -32.82
C ALA A 12 -22.45 -31.80 -32.27
N LEU A 13 -22.14 -30.71 -32.99
CA LEU A 13 -21.12 -29.76 -32.56
C LEU A 13 -21.66 -28.59 -31.71
N LEU A 14 -22.96 -28.42 -31.65
CA LEU A 14 -23.63 -27.33 -30.91
C LEU A 14 -23.97 -27.67 -29.45
N LEU A 15 -23.84 -28.94 -29.08
CA LEU A 15 -24.12 -29.39 -27.71
C LEU A 15 -22.89 -29.44 -26.79
N LEU A 16 -21.70 -29.19 -27.32
CA LEU A 16 -20.45 -29.19 -26.54
C LEU A 16 -19.99 -27.82 -26.09
N ILE A 17 -20.67 -26.73 -26.48
CA ILE A 17 -20.31 -25.36 -26.08
C ILE A 17 -21.19 -24.86 -24.91
N ALA A 18 -22.23 -25.58 -24.56
CA ALA A 18 -23.11 -25.20 -23.46
C ALA A 18 -22.67 -25.72 -22.08
N GLY A 19 -21.55 -26.44 -22.00
CA GLY A 19 -21.05 -27.01 -20.74
C GLY A 19 -19.80 -26.35 -20.18
N GLY A 20 -19.37 -25.18 -20.65
CA GLY A 20 -18.10 -24.58 -20.33
C GLY A 20 -18.16 -23.18 -19.77
N CYS A 21 -19.32 -22.67 -19.39
CA CYS A 21 -19.39 -21.56 -18.43
C CYS A 21 -19.44 -22.13 -17.02
N SER A 22 -18.43 -22.85 -16.61
CA SER A 22 -17.95 -22.70 -15.25
C SER A 22 -17.61 -21.23 -15.16
N SER A 23 -18.53 -20.42 -14.68
CA SER A 23 -18.18 -19.26 -13.90
C SER A 23 -17.26 -19.82 -12.83
N SER A 24 -15.97 -19.77 -13.09
CA SER A 24 -15.01 -19.60 -12.02
C SER A 24 -15.44 -18.27 -11.44
N SER A 25 -16.45 -18.32 -10.57
CA SER A 25 -16.52 -17.41 -9.47
C SER A 25 -15.11 -17.55 -8.92
N ILE A 26 -14.26 -16.58 -9.24
CA ILE A 26 -13.15 -16.23 -8.38
C ILE A 26 -13.90 -16.00 -7.08
N SER A 27 -14.03 -17.04 -6.27
CA SER A 27 -14.30 -16.90 -4.87
C SER A 27 -13.10 -16.09 -4.45
N LEU A 28 -13.32 -14.78 -4.31
CA LEU A 28 -12.53 -13.94 -3.44
C LEU A 28 -12.31 -14.81 -2.22
N PRO A 29 -11.04 -15.04 -1.82
CA PRO A 29 -10.76 -15.83 -0.64
C PRO A 29 -11.73 -15.37 0.43
N PRO A 30 -12.37 -16.27 1.17
CA PRO A 30 -13.36 -15.90 2.14
C PRO A 30 -12.74 -14.79 2.97
N ASP A 31 -13.41 -13.66 2.97
CA ASP A 31 -12.98 -12.40 3.54
C ASP A 31 -13.05 -12.50 5.08
N VAL A 32 -12.23 -13.39 5.59
CA VAL A 32 -12.01 -13.57 7.02
C VAL A 32 -10.53 -13.89 7.20
N THR A 33 -9.68 -12.94 6.84
CA THR A 33 -8.52 -12.76 7.66
C THR A 33 -9.03 -12.55 9.07
N THR A 34 -8.75 -13.47 9.96
CA THR A 34 -9.07 -13.26 11.37
C THR A 34 -8.48 -11.92 11.78
N ALA A 35 -9.06 -11.21 12.74
CA ALA A 35 -8.50 -9.94 13.20
C ALA A 35 -7.02 -10.06 13.58
N ALA A 36 -6.60 -11.25 14.02
CA ALA A 36 -5.20 -11.58 14.31
C ALA A 36 -4.31 -11.65 13.07
N GLU A 37 -4.81 -12.23 11.96
CA GLU A 37 -4.05 -12.29 10.70
C GLU A 37 -3.91 -10.90 10.08
N GLY A 38 -4.98 -10.10 10.10
CA GLY A 38 -4.95 -8.71 9.66
C GLY A 38 -3.94 -7.88 10.44
N LEU A 39 -3.86 -8.06 11.76
CA LEU A 39 -2.88 -7.41 12.62
C LEU A 39 -1.45 -7.87 12.28
N ALA A 40 -1.22 -9.16 12.07
CA ALA A 40 0.11 -9.68 11.72
C ALA A 40 0.61 -9.10 10.38
N VAL A 41 -0.26 -8.97 9.38
CA VAL A 41 0.08 -8.33 8.09
C VAL A 41 0.38 -6.85 8.27
N PHE A 42 -0.44 -6.13 9.04
CA PHE A 42 -0.20 -4.73 9.39
C PHE A 42 1.16 -4.54 10.08
N CYS A 43 1.48 -5.35 11.09
CA CYS A 43 2.74 -5.30 11.82
C CYS A 43 3.96 -5.57 10.92
N THR A 44 3.84 -6.55 10.03
CA THR A 44 4.90 -6.88 9.06
C THR A 44 5.15 -5.70 8.12
N LEU A 45 4.09 -5.10 7.60
CA LEU A 45 4.20 -3.96 6.72
C LEU A 45 4.81 -2.75 7.43
N TYR A 46 4.38 -2.46 8.67
CA TYR A 46 4.93 -1.36 9.46
C TYR A 46 6.44 -1.52 9.70
N ARG A 47 6.90 -2.72 10.09
CA ARG A 47 8.33 -3.00 10.26
C ARG A 47 9.13 -2.82 8.98
N ASN A 48 8.59 -3.24 7.83
CA ASN A 48 9.24 -3.05 6.54
C ASN A 48 9.38 -1.57 6.19
N ILE A 49 8.41 -0.74 6.57
CA ILE A 49 8.46 0.70 6.39
C ILE A 49 9.60 1.32 7.22
N GLU A 50 9.77 0.91 8.46
CA GLU A 50 10.81 1.44 9.35
C GLU A 50 12.24 1.13 8.89
N LEU A 51 12.41 0.13 8.04
CA LEU A 51 13.72 -0.25 7.48
C LEU A 51 14.13 0.61 6.27
N ILE A 52 13.26 1.50 5.78
CA ILE A 52 13.57 2.29 4.58
C ILE A 52 14.51 3.44 4.94
N ASP A 53 15.70 3.41 4.36
CA ASP A 53 16.68 4.49 4.49
C ASP A 53 16.44 5.59 3.45
N HIS A 54 16.40 6.83 3.92
CA HIS A 54 16.27 8.04 3.09
C HIS A 54 17.55 8.87 3.03
N ASN A 55 18.64 8.39 3.63
CA ASN A 55 19.91 9.10 3.75
C ASN A 55 21.03 8.35 3.02
N THR A 56 20.78 7.96 1.78
CA THR A 56 21.69 7.12 1.00
C THR A 56 22.89 7.89 0.43
N GLY A 57 22.91 9.22 0.53
CA GLY A 57 23.91 10.08 -0.10
C GLY A 57 23.74 10.23 -1.62
N ASN A 58 22.66 9.68 -2.20
CA ASN A 58 22.34 9.76 -3.62
C ASN A 58 20.88 10.18 -3.82
N ALA A 59 20.67 11.27 -4.57
CA ALA A 59 19.34 11.84 -4.79
C ALA A 59 18.35 10.85 -5.46
N ASP A 60 18.79 10.07 -6.43
CA ASP A 60 17.92 9.11 -7.13
C ASP A 60 17.53 7.94 -6.22
N LEU A 61 18.43 7.50 -5.35
CA LEU A 61 18.13 6.48 -4.35
C LEU A 61 17.19 7.03 -3.29
N ASN A 62 17.43 8.25 -2.79
CA ASN A 62 16.55 8.92 -1.85
C ASN A 62 15.13 9.08 -2.43
N GLN A 63 15.00 9.52 -3.68
CA GLN A 63 13.72 9.63 -4.37
C GLN A 63 12.98 8.28 -4.42
N ARG A 64 13.68 7.20 -4.77
CA ARG A 64 13.10 5.85 -4.80
C ARG A 64 12.64 5.39 -3.41
N SER A 65 13.48 5.61 -2.39
CA SER A 65 13.16 5.28 -1.00
C SER A 65 11.92 6.04 -0.52
N TRP A 66 11.81 7.33 -0.79
CA TRP A 66 10.62 8.12 -0.46
C TRP A 66 9.37 7.64 -1.17
N ASN A 67 9.45 7.34 -2.46
CA ASN A 67 8.32 6.81 -3.23
C ASN A 67 7.86 5.43 -2.70
N GLN A 68 8.82 4.56 -2.36
CA GLN A 68 8.53 3.27 -1.75
C GLN A 68 7.86 3.45 -0.39
N HIS A 69 8.39 4.31 0.47
CA HIS A 69 7.83 4.58 1.80
C HIS A 69 6.39 5.07 1.71
N LEU A 70 6.11 6.06 0.87
CA LEU A 70 4.76 6.57 0.64
C LEU A 70 3.81 5.48 0.11
N GLY A 71 4.27 4.64 -0.82
CA GLY A 71 3.47 3.53 -1.34
C GLY A 71 3.09 2.53 -0.25
N LEU A 72 4.05 2.13 0.58
CA LEU A 72 3.80 1.21 1.69
C LEU A 72 2.94 1.84 2.79
N ALA A 73 3.13 3.12 3.10
CA ALA A 73 2.31 3.83 4.09
C ALA A 73 0.83 3.94 3.66
N ARG A 74 0.55 4.12 2.36
CA ARG A 74 -0.81 4.07 1.83
C ARG A 74 -1.44 2.69 1.98
N ASN A 75 -0.68 1.63 1.74
CA ASN A 75 -1.14 0.27 1.98
C ASN A 75 -1.40 0.00 3.46
N LEU A 76 -0.57 0.57 4.34
CA LEU A 76 -0.72 0.45 5.80
C LEU A 76 -2.08 0.97 6.28
N ILE A 77 -2.58 2.07 5.71
CA ILE A 77 -3.90 2.62 6.06
C ILE A 77 -5.02 1.61 5.80
N ASN A 78 -4.96 0.90 4.67
CA ASN A 78 -5.97 -0.09 4.30
C ASN A 78 -5.99 -1.30 5.24
N LEU A 79 -4.87 -1.56 5.90
CA LEU A 79 -4.69 -2.69 6.84
C LEU A 79 -4.84 -2.25 8.31
N ALA A 80 -4.90 -0.94 8.56
CA ALA A 80 -4.91 -0.41 9.92
C ALA A 80 -6.17 -0.83 10.69
N PRO A 81 -6.03 -1.39 11.90
CA PRO A 81 -7.15 -1.59 12.80
C PRO A 81 -7.91 -0.29 13.03
N ARG A 82 -9.24 -0.36 13.14
CA ARG A 82 -10.11 0.83 13.25
C ARG A 82 -9.67 1.81 14.34
N GLN A 83 -9.19 1.29 15.47
CA GLN A 83 -8.76 2.08 16.62
C GLN A 83 -7.56 2.98 16.37
N ILE A 84 -6.72 2.67 15.36
CA ILE A 84 -5.53 3.45 15.01
C ILE A 84 -5.57 3.99 13.57
N GLN A 85 -6.68 3.84 12.88
CA GLN A 85 -6.79 4.27 11.48
C GLN A 85 -6.52 5.78 11.33
N GLY A 86 -7.05 6.62 12.23
CA GLY A 86 -6.74 8.05 12.27
C GLY A 86 -5.25 8.34 12.48
N ALA A 87 -4.62 7.63 13.42
CA ALA A 87 -3.19 7.75 13.67
C ALA A 87 -2.33 7.34 12.46
N THR A 88 -2.78 6.34 11.70
CA THR A 88 -2.10 5.91 10.47
C THR A 88 -2.25 6.95 9.35
N TRP A 89 -3.39 7.64 9.27
CA TRP A 89 -3.58 8.79 8.37
C TRP A 89 -2.65 9.96 8.73
N ASP A 90 -2.54 10.30 10.01
CA ASP A 90 -1.62 11.36 10.47
C ASP A 90 -0.18 11.02 10.11
N TYR A 91 0.21 9.77 10.29
CA TYR A 91 1.53 9.27 9.89
C TYR A 91 1.79 9.42 8.39
N LEU A 92 0.86 8.99 7.52
CA LEU A 92 0.99 9.19 6.07
C LEU A 92 1.11 10.67 5.71
N HIS A 93 0.30 11.53 6.32
CA HIS A 93 0.34 12.97 6.04
C HIS A 93 1.69 13.58 6.42
N ILE A 94 2.27 13.15 7.55
CA ILE A 94 3.64 13.55 7.93
C ILE A 94 4.65 13.16 6.85
N LEU A 95 4.55 11.93 6.33
CA LEU A 95 5.45 11.46 5.28
C LEU A 95 5.28 12.24 3.98
N GLU A 96 4.05 12.54 3.58
CA GLU A 96 3.77 13.31 2.35
C GLU A 96 4.35 14.73 2.43
N VAL A 97 4.18 15.40 3.56
CA VAL A 97 4.74 16.75 3.78
C VAL A 97 6.27 16.71 3.77
N LYS A 98 6.88 15.74 4.44
CA LYS A 98 8.35 15.56 4.44
C LYS A 98 8.88 15.24 3.04
N ALA A 99 8.25 14.31 2.34
CA ALA A 99 8.66 13.92 0.98
C ALA A 99 8.56 15.11 0.01
N LEU A 100 7.50 15.91 0.10
CA LEU A 100 7.34 17.11 -0.69
C LEU A 100 8.47 18.11 -0.43
N GLN A 101 8.84 18.32 0.84
CA GLN A 101 9.93 19.21 1.23
C GLN A 101 11.28 18.73 0.68
N VAL A 102 11.60 17.44 0.86
CA VAL A 102 12.85 16.85 0.35
C VAL A 102 12.91 16.89 -1.18
N LYS A 103 11.77 16.67 -1.86
CA LYS A 103 11.64 16.82 -3.31
C LYS A 103 11.98 18.23 -3.78
N GLN A 104 11.48 19.27 -3.08
CA GLN A 104 11.77 20.67 -3.41
C GLN A 104 13.26 21.02 -3.24
N LEU A 105 13.95 20.30 -2.37
CA LEU A 105 15.39 20.45 -2.12
C LEU A 105 16.26 19.53 -2.98
N GLY A 106 15.68 18.81 -3.96
CA GLY A 106 16.43 17.92 -4.86
C GLY A 106 16.76 16.56 -4.26
N TRP A 107 15.92 16.04 -3.38
CA TRP A 107 16.07 14.72 -2.75
C TRP A 107 17.35 14.56 -1.90
N ILE A 108 17.77 15.64 -1.25
CA ILE A 108 18.90 15.62 -0.32
C ILE A 108 18.63 14.71 0.88
N ASN A 109 19.69 14.35 1.61
CA ASN A 109 19.53 13.64 2.88
C ASN A 109 18.79 14.51 3.91
N SER A 110 18.04 13.86 4.81
CA SER A 110 17.30 14.56 5.85
C SER A 110 18.20 15.41 6.76
N SER A 111 19.44 15.00 6.95
CA SER A 111 20.46 15.74 7.71
C SER A 111 20.93 17.02 7.03
N GLU A 112 20.73 17.15 5.72
CA GLU A 112 21.18 18.30 4.91
C GLU A 112 20.07 19.37 4.78
N ILE A 113 18.86 19.10 5.28
CA ILE A 113 17.76 20.07 5.27
C ILE A 113 18.16 21.30 6.11
N PRO A 114 18.09 22.51 5.53
CA PRO A 114 18.43 23.73 6.27
C PRO A 114 17.63 23.89 7.56
N VAL A 115 18.26 24.33 8.64
CA VAL A 115 17.63 24.44 9.96
C VAL A 115 16.36 25.29 9.96
N VAL A 116 16.33 26.37 9.16
CA VAL A 116 15.13 27.20 9.02
C VAL A 116 13.97 26.43 8.41
N THR A 117 14.25 25.59 7.41
CA THR A 117 13.26 24.70 6.75
C THR A 117 12.80 23.62 7.72
N GLN A 118 13.70 23.02 8.49
CA GLN A 118 13.34 22.04 9.52
C GLN A 118 12.40 22.64 10.59
N ARG A 119 12.66 23.86 11.03
CA ARG A 119 11.79 24.54 12.00
C ARG A 119 10.38 24.80 11.44
N ALA A 120 10.30 25.29 10.21
CA ALA A 120 9.02 25.50 9.53
C ALA A 120 8.25 24.17 9.37
N LEU A 121 8.93 23.12 8.93
CA LEU A 121 8.39 21.78 8.79
C LEU A 121 7.87 21.23 10.12
N ASN A 122 8.67 21.30 11.18
CA ASN A 122 8.26 20.85 12.52
C ASN A 122 7.04 21.61 13.03
N SER A 123 6.95 22.92 12.79
CA SER A 123 5.77 23.71 13.13
C SER A 123 4.51 23.23 12.41
N GLN A 124 4.64 22.97 11.10
CA GLN A 124 3.54 22.45 10.25
C GLN A 124 3.09 21.05 10.69
N LEU A 125 4.02 20.18 11.08
CA LEU A 125 3.74 18.80 11.45
C LEU A 125 3.24 18.64 12.89
N ARG A 126 3.41 19.66 13.74
CA ARG A 126 3.06 19.58 15.17
C ARG A 126 1.65 19.02 15.45
N PRO A 127 0.58 19.39 14.73
CA PRO A 127 -0.76 18.85 14.99
C PRO A 127 -0.87 17.34 14.76
N LEU A 128 -0.02 16.77 13.89
CA LEU A 128 -0.06 15.36 13.49
C LEU A 128 0.80 14.45 14.39
N LEU A 129 1.70 15.04 15.20
CA LEU A 129 2.66 14.26 16.00
C LEU A 129 1.98 13.37 17.05
N THR A 130 0.83 13.79 17.59
CA THR A 130 0.08 12.99 18.56
C THR A 130 -0.44 11.70 17.91
N GLY A 131 -0.95 11.76 16.69
CA GLY A 131 -1.37 10.58 15.94
C GLY A 131 -0.20 9.66 15.63
N ALA A 132 0.92 10.20 15.14
CA ALA A 132 2.12 9.42 14.90
C ALA A 132 2.65 8.73 16.17
N ALA A 133 2.64 9.43 17.31
CA ALA A 133 3.01 8.85 18.60
C ALA A 133 2.06 7.72 19.03
N SER A 134 0.75 7.88 18.78
CA SER A 134 -0.26 6.84 19.06
C SER A 134 -0.05 5.61 18.19
N LEU A 135 0.29 5.78 16.91
CA LEU A 135 0.64 4.67 16.02
C LEU A 135 1.86 3.92 16.54
N ASN A 136 2.92 4.64 16.89
CA ASN A 136 4.15 4.04 17.43
C ASN A 136 3.89 3.31 18.75
N ALA A 137 3.12 3.87 19.67
CA ALA A 137 2.74 3.22 20.91
C ALA A 137 1.95 1.91 20.65
N PHE A 138 1.01 1.94 19.71
CA PHE A 138 0.25 0.76 19.32
C PHE A 138 1.15 -0.33 18.74
N THR A 139 2.02 0.01 17.78
CA THR A 139 2.91 -0.96 17.14
C THR A 139 3.91 -1.56 18.12
N ASN A 140 4.45 -0.77 19.04
CA ASN A 140 5.31 -1.27 20.11
C ASN A 140 4.60 -2.26 21.06
N ALA A 141 3.30 -2.08 21.29
CA ALA A 141 2.53 -2.94 22.17
C ALA A 141 1.97 -4.20 21.49
N GLN A 142 1.65 -4.13 20.20
CA GLN A 142 0.91 -5.16 19.48
C GLN A 142 1.73 -5.87 18.40
N CYS A 143 2.83 -5.27 17.95
CA CYS A 143 3.72 -5.80 16.93
C CYS A 143 5.04 -6.31 17.51
#